data_196d57e139eacdff06f788c7dd552a75
#
_entry.id   196d57e139eacdff06f788c7dd552a75
#
_cell.length_a   1.000
_cell.length_b   1.000
_cell.length_c   1.000
_cell.angle_alpha   90.00
_cell.angle_beta   90.00
_cell.angle_gamma   90.00
#
_symmetry.space_group_name_H-M   'P 1'
#
loop_
_entity.id
_entity.type
_entity.pdbx_description
1 polymer ?
#
loop_
_entity_poly.entity_id
_entity_poly.type
_entity_poly.pdbx_seq_one_letter_code
_entity_poly.pdbx_strand_id
1 'polypeptide(L)'
;VGANLMDHLEVYLQQACTKPVSLSKFMGPLGKARIGAQWFLNKTGLGSTNHFEVGGFIKSDRSKSAPDIQFHFLPAAMTYDGSVQIKEHGFQVHIGPMQSKSRGRVTLRTSNPLDTPRLNFGYMRDPEDWEVFRSAIRQAREIFSQSAFDEFRGDEISPGGPVQSDSELDEFIRSRCESAYHPCGTCRMGTDEQSVVDPNGLVYGLDGLRIADASIFPQIVNCNLNATVIMVAEKISDEIKKKYA
;
A
#
# COMPACT_ATOMS: atom_id res chain seq x y z
N VAL A 1 -7.03 21.08 -9.84
CA VAL A 1 -6.31 20.68 -8.63
C VAL A 1 -7.27 19.98 -7.67
N GLY A 2 -6.79 18.95 -6.98
CA GLY A 2 -7.53 18.23 -5.95
C GLY A 2 -8.46 17.13 -6.43
N ALA A 3 -8.83 17.07 -7.69
CA ALA A 3 -9.57 15.94 -8.27
C ALA A 3 -8.64 14.74 -8.56
N ASN A 4 -9.24 13.58 -8.90
CA ASN A 4 -8.50 12.38 -9.28
C ASN A 4 -7.62 11.81 -8.15
N LEU A 5 -7.97 12.02 -6.88
CA LEU A 5 -7.27 11.37 -5.77
C LEU A 5 -7.38 9.86 -5.89
N MET A 6 -6.24 9.19 -5.89
CA MET A 6 -6.09 7.74 -5.93
C MET A 6 -5.24 7.28 -4.77
N ASP A 7 -5.38 6.02 -4.39
CA ASP A 7 -4.58 5.39 -3.36
C ASP A 7 -4.55 3.87 -3.56
N HIS A 8 -3.55 3.20 -3.02
CA HIS A 8 -3.58 1.75 -2.84
C HIS A 8 -4.23 1.43 -1.49
N LEU A 9 -5.11 0.46 -1.52
CA LEU A 9 -5.76 -0.07 -0.33
C LEU A 9 -5.27 -1.48 -0.04
N GLU A 10 -5.27 -1.85 1.23
CA GLU A 10 -4.91 -3.21 1.62
C GLU A 10 -5.74 -3.72 2.80
N VAL A 11 -5.81 -5.03 2.92
CA VAL A 11 -6.28 -5.75 4.11
C VAL A 11 -5.19 -6.74 4.53
N TYR A 12 -5.26 -7.19 5.80
CA TYR A 12 -4.30 -8.17 6.33
C TYR A 12 -4.97 -9.52 6.48
N LEU A 13 -4.44 -10.51 5.77
CA LEU A 13 -4.73 -11.90 6.09
C LEU A 13 -3.68 -12.37 7.09
N GLN A 14 -4.14 -12.75 8.29
CA GLN A 14 -3.28 -13.10 9.42
C GLN A 14 -3.47 -14.55 9.82
N GLN A 15 -2.36 -15.23 10.07
CA GLN A 15 -2.29 -16.63 10.41
C GLN A 15 -1.52 -16.83 11.72
N ALA A 16 -2.04 -17.65 12.63
CA ALA A 16 -1.26 -18.13 13.78
C ALA A 16 -0.07 -18.96 13.29
N CYS A 17 1.04 -18.89 13.99
CA CYS A 17 2.22 -19.70 13.72
C CYS A 17 2.43 -20.72 14.85
N THR A 18 2.47 -22.01 14.49
CA THR A 18 2.64 -23.12 15.44
C THR A 18 4.05 -23.19 16.03
N LYS A 19 5.02 -22.47 15.43
CA LYS A 19 6.41 -22.45 15.86
C LYS A 19 6.86 -21.05 16.32
N PRO A 20 7.79 -20.96 17.27
CA PRO A 20 8.28 -19.68 17.79
C PRO A 20 9.33 -19.03 16.88
N VAL A 21 8.99 -18.85 15.60
CA VAL A 21 9.92 -18.32 14.56
C VAL A 21 9.58 -16.91 14.11
N SER A 22 8.42 -16.38 14.48
CA SER A 22 8.02 -15.02 14.05
C SER A 22 8.77 -13.91 14.80
N LEU A 23 8.66 -12.68 14.29
CA LEU A 23 9.28 -11.50 14.90
C LEU A 23 8.74 -11.20 16.31
N SER A 24 7.59 -11.76 16.68
CA SER A 24 6.95 -11.55 18.01
C SER A 24 7.91 -11.81 19.17
N LYS A 25 8.81 -12.81 19.06
CA LYS A 25 9.80 -13.13 20.08
C LYS A 25 10.81 -12.01 20.37
N PHE A 26 10.94 -11.07 19.46
CA PHE A 26 11.90 -9.94 19.58
C PHE A 26 11.21 -8.63 19.98
N MET A 27 9.89 -8.59 20.11
CA MET A 27 9.14 -7.37 20.39
C MET A 27 9.23 -6.90 21.86
N GLY A 28 9.74 -7.75 22.76
CA GLY A 28 9.99 -7.38 24.16
C GLY A 28 11.19 -6.42 24.31
N PRO A 29 11.34 -5.75 25.48
CA PRO A 29 12.40 -4.75 25.70
C PRO A 29 13.80 -5.27 25.43
N LEU A 30 14.12 -6.49 25.89
CA LEU A 30 15.43 -7.13 25.67
C LEU A 30 15.67 -7.46 24.18
N GLY A 31 14.65 -7.92 23.48
CA GLY A 31 14.72 -8.19 22.04
C GLY A 31 14.98 -6.90 21.25
N LYS A 32 14.25 -5.84 21.53
CA LYS A 32 14.46 -4.52 20.91
C LYS A 32 15.86 -3.97 21.20
N ALA A 33 16.34 -4.07 22.43
CA ALA A 33 17.68 -3.65 22.81
C ALA A 33 18.76 -4.44 22.05
N ARG A 34 18.60 -5.77 21.92
CA ARG A 34 19.52 -6.63 21.16
C ARG A 34 19.55 -6.26 19.68
N ILE A 35 18.38 -6.06 19.06
CA ILE A 35 18.28 -5.63 17.65
C ILE A 35 18.96 -4.28 17.47
N GLY A 36 18.68 -3.31 18.32
CA GLY A 36 19.30 -1.99 18.28
C GLY A 36 20.82 -2.04 18.44
N ALA A 37 21.34 -2.79 19.41
CA ALA A 37 22.78 -2.97 19.63
C ALA A 37 23.46 -3.64 18.42
N GLN A 38 22.87 -4.71 17.88
CA GLN A 38 23.40 -5.39 16.70
C GLN A 38 23.47 -4.45 15.48
N TRP A 39 22.40 -3.69 15.23
CA TRP A 39 22.39 -2.73 14.14
C TRP A 39 23.37 -1.59 14.36
N PHE A 40 23.45 -1.05 15.58
CA PHE A 40 24.34 0.08 15.88
C PHE A 40 25.82 -0.31 15.69
N LEU A 41 26.23 -1.49 16.21
CA LEU A 41 27.62 -1.96 16.18
C LEU A 41 28.01 -2.54 14.82
N ASN A 42 27.14 -3.35 14.21
CA ASN A 42 27.51 -4.18 13.06
C ASN A 42 26.75 -3.80 11.77
N LYS A 43 25.71 -2.93 11.85
CA LYS A 43 24.81 -2.60 10.72
C LYS A 43 24.15 -3.82 10.08
N THR A 44 23.87 -4.85 10.87
CA THR A 44 23.30 -6.14 10.41
C THR A 44 22.13 -6.58 11.29
N GLY A 45 21.48 -7.68 10.90
CA GLY A 45 20.39 -8.31 11.64
C GLY A 45 19.03 -7.66 11.38
N LEU A 46 18.06 -7.95 12.23
CA LEU A 46 16.68 -7.50 12.05
C LEU A 46 16.51 -5.97 11.99
N GLY A 47 17.42 -5.20 12.55
CA GLY A 47 17.39 -3.74 12.47
C GLY A 47 17.86 -3.15 11.13
N SER A 48 18.37 -3.97 10.20
CA SER A 48 18.84 -3.54 8.88
C SER A 48 17.85 -3.80 7.75
N THR A 49 16.66 -4.32 8.05
CA THR A 49 15.61 -4.67 7.09
C THR A 49 14.27 -4.05 7.51
N ASN A 50 13.36 -3.93 6.57
CA ASN A 50 11.98 -3.52 6.81
C ASN A 50 11.03 -4.70 7.08
N HIS A 51 11.56 -5.93 7.13
CA HIS A 51 10.84 -7.19 7.37
C HIS A 51 9.86 -7.62 6.27
N PHE A 52 9.84 -6.95 5.13
CA PHE A 52 9.03 -7.29 3.95
C PHE A 52 9.92 -7.85 2.83
N GLU A 53 10.77 -8.83 3.16
CA GLU A 53 11.72 -9.43 2.22
C GLU A 53 11.04 -10.31 1.17
N VAL A 54 9.79 -10.71 1.41
CA VAL A 54 9.01 -11.56 0.51
C VAL A 54 7.76 -10.83 0.07
N GLY A 55 7.54 -10.81 -1.23
CA GLY A 55 6.35 -10.23 -1.83
C GLY A 55 6.12 -10.80 -3.22
N GLY A 56 4.99 -10.42 -3.83
CA GLY A 56 4.65 -10.90 -5.16
C GLY A 56 3.56 -10.08 -5.80
N PHE A 57 3.46 -10.23 -7.10
CA PHE A 57 2.41 -9.63 -7.93
C PHE A 57 1.68 -10.73 -8.66
N ILE A 58 0.37 -10.78 -8.52
CA ILE A 58 -0.48 -11.78 -9.19
C ILE A 58 -1.67 -11.11 -9.86
N LYS A 59 -2.34 -11.86 -10.71
CA LYS A 59 -3.56 -11.42 -11.40
C LYS A 59 -4.77 -11.84 -10.60
N SER A 60 -5.73 -10.93 -10.41
CA SER A 60 -7.04 -11.24 -9.83
C SER A 60 -7.82 -12.22 -10.69
N ASP A 61 -7.63 -12.13 -12.01
CA ASP A 61 -8.17 -13.01 -13.02
C ASP A 61 -7.13 -13.26 -14.13
N ARG A 62 -7.14 -14.47 -14.71
CA ARG A 62 -6.18 -14.89 -15.76
C ARG A 62 -6.26 -14.05 -17.04
N SER A 63 -7.41 -13.42 -17.30
CA SER A 63 -7.62 -12.57 -18.48
C SER A 63 -6.94 -11.20 -18.38
N LYS A 64 -6.55 -10.75 -17.18
CA LYS A 64 -5.85 -9.49 -16.99
C LYS A 64 -4.52 -9.48 -17.75
N SER A 65 -4.21 -8.35 -18.40
CA SER A 65 -2.95 -8.19 -19.15
C SER A 65 -1.71 -8.16 -18.26
N ALA A 66 -1.84 -7.60 -17.04
CA ALA A 66 -0.79 -7.47 -16.03
C ALA A 66 -1.30 -7.90 -14.65
N PRO A 67 -0.42 -8.23 -13.70
CA PRO A 67 -0.80 -8.39 -12.30
C PRO A 67 -1.47 -7.13 -11.76
N ASP A 68 -2.51 -7.29 -10.96
CA ASP A 68 -3.31 -6.23 -10.37
C ASP A 68 -3.53 -6.39 -8.86
N ILE A 69 -2.89 -7.40 -8.27
CA ILE A 69 -2.81 -7.63 -6.81
C ILE A 69 -1.35 -7.65 -6.40
N GLN A 70 -1.03 -6.98 -5.30
CA GLN A 70 0.27 -7.08 -4.66
C GLN A 70 0.16 -7.79 -3.31
N PHE A 71 1.17 -8.59 -2.98
CA PHE A 71 1.37 -9.26 -1.70
C PHE A 71 2.62 -8.73 -1.03
N HIS A 72 2.51 -8.38 0.26
CA HIS A 72 3.64 -8.07 1.13
C HIS A 72 3.58 -9.02 2.33
N PHE A 73 4.48 -9.97 2.39
CA PHE A 73 4.56 -10.92 3.50
C PHE A 73 5.33 -10.34 4.67
N LEU A 74 4.77 -10.45 5.87
CA LEU A 74 5.40 -10.05 7.13
C LEU A 74 5.42 -11.24 8.10
N PRO A 75 6.59 -11.66 8.62
CA PRO A 75 6.69 -12.74 9.60
C PRO A 75 6.29 -12.31 11.03
N ALA A 76 5.18 -11.59 11.14
CA ALA A 76 4.52 -11.18 12.36
C ALA A 76 3.03 -10.94 12.09
N ALA A 77 2.17 -11.08 13.09
CA ALA A 77 0.77 -10.69 13.02
C ALA A 77 0.55 -9.44 13.90
N MET A 78 0.40 -8.27 13.26
CA MET A 78 0.28 -6.98 13.91
C MET A 78 -0.57 -5.99 13.08
N THR A 79 -0.95 -4.89 13.70
CA THR A 79 -1.60 -3.74 13.05
C THR A 79 -0.60 -2.65 12.69
N TYR A 80 -1.01 -1.63 11.94
CA TYR A 80 -0.15 -0.49 11.56
C TYR A 80 0.40 0.29 12.75
N ASP A 81 -0.32 0.36 13.84
CA ASP A 81 0.17 0.99 15.08
C ASP A 81 1.27 0.16 15.77
N GLY A 82 1.61 -1.00 15.21
CA GLY A 82 2.59 -1.93 15.73
C GLY A 82 2.08 -2.72 16.93
N SER A 83 0.80 -2.66 17.26
CA SER A 83 0.22 -3.54 18.26
C SER A 83 0.16 -4.97 17.71
N VAL A 84 0.57 -5.94 18.52
CA VAL A 84 0.55 -7.35 18.14
C VAL A 84 -0.87 -7.88 18.32
N GLN A 85 -1.48 -8.38 17.24
CA GLN A 85 -2.84 -8.92 17.27
C GLN A 85 -2.96 -10.17 18.15
N ILE A 86 -1.88 -10.93 18.26
CA ILE A 86 -1.81 -12.12 19.11
C ILE A 86 -0.58 -12.04 20.01
N LYS A 87 -0.69 -12.55 21.23
CA LYS A 87 0.44 -12.65 22.16
C LYS A 87 1.44 -13.74 21.75
N GLU A 88 1.01 -14.64 20.90
CA GLU A 88 1.78 -15.79 20.42
C GLU A 88 2.48 -15.45 19.08
N HIS A 89 2.90 -16.49 18.35
CA HIS A 89 3.55 -16.33 17.06
C HIS A 89 2.52 -16.29 15.93
N GLY A 90 2.79 -15.44 14.93
CA GLY A 90 1.95 -15.33 13.74
C GLY A 90 2.71 -14.74 12.58
N PHE A 91 2.11 -14.79 11.40
CA PHE A 91 2.56 -14.13 10.18
C PHE A 91 1.37 -13.57 9.43
N GLN A 92 1.61 -12.65 8.53
CA GLN A 92 0.56 -12.02 7.75
C GLN A 92 1.02 -11.68 6.35
N VAL A 93 0.04 -11.48 5.49
CA VAL A 93 0.23 -10.85 4.19
C VAL A 93 -0.68 -9.64 4.08
N HIS A 94 -0.10 -8.53 3.64
CA HIS A 94 -0.84 -7.35 3.21
C HIS A 94 -1.18 -7.54 1.74
N ILE A 95 -2.46 -7.41 1.40
CA ILE A 95 -2.96 -7.68 0.05
C ILE A 95 -3.96 -6.61 -0.37
N GLY A 96 -3.88 -6.22 -1.63
CA GLY A 96 -4.83 -5.24 -2.15
C GLY A 96 -4.70 -5.00 -3.65
N PRO A 97 -5.71 -4.35 -4.24
CA PRO A 97 -5.71 -3.98 -5.64
C PRO A 97 -4.70 -2.88 -5.93
N MET A 98 -3.94 -3.04 -7.02
CA MET A 98 -2.94 -2.07 -7.46
C MET A 98 -3.48 -1.02 -8.43
N GLN A 99 -4.64 -1.24 -9.03
CA GLN A 99 -5.22 -0.36 -10.04
C GLN A 99 -6.70 -0.08 -9.77
N SER A 100 -7.02 0.39 -8.56
CA SER A 100 -8.39 0.82 -8.23
C SER A 100 -8.89 1.86 -9.25
N LYS A 101 -10.14 1.70 -9.69
CA LYS A 101 -10.86 2.66 -10.52
C LYS A 101 -11.59 3.73 -9.70
N SER A 102 -11.72 3.53 -8.41
CA SER A 102 -12.32 4.50 -7.49
C SER A 102 -11.51 5.79 -7.46
N ARG A 103 -12.19 6.92 -7.41
CA ARG A 103 -11.56 8.25 -7.40
C ARG A 103 -12.13 9.11 -6.30
N GLY A 104 -11.24 9.81 -5.63
CA GLY A 104 -11.54 10.77 -4.60
C GLY A 104 -11.18 12.21 -4.98
N ARG A 105 -11.19 13.07 -3.98
CA ARG A 105 -10.83 14.48 -4.13
C ARG A 105 -10.33 15.12 -2.84
N VAL A 106 -9.50 16.11 -2.99
CA VAL A 106 -9.12 17.08 -1.96
C VAL A 106 -9.79 18.41 -2.27
N THR A 107 -10.43 19.03 -1.30
CA THR A 107 -11.08 20.33 -1.49
C THR A 107 -10.76 21.28 -0.34
N LEU A 108 -10.68 22.58 -0.62
CA LEU A 108 -10.53 23.56 0.44
C LEU A 108 -11.78 23.59 1.31
N ARG A 109 -11.58 23.78 2.61
CA ARG A 109 -12.66 23.98 3.58
C ARG A 109 -13.10 25.42 3.63
N THR A 110 -12.14 26.33 3.63
CA THR A 110 -12.31 27.79 3.65
C THR A 110 -11.25 28.44 2.77
N SER A 111 -11.24 29.75 2.68
CA SER A 111 -10.18 30.54 2.01
C SER A 111 -8.91 30.70 2.84
N ASN A 112 -8.94 30.32 4.14
CA ASN A 112 -7.76 30.34 4.99
C ASN A 112 -6.83 29.17 4.64
N PRO A 113 -5.58 29.39 4.16
CA PRO A 113 -4.66 28.32 3.75
C PRO A 113 -4.16 27.45 4.92
N LEU A 114 -4.37 27.87 6.16
CA LEU A 114 -4.00 27.10 7.37
C LEU A 114 -5.08 26.10 7.80
N ASP A 115 -6.28 26.19 7.23
CA ASP A 115 -7.34 25.24 7.55
C ASP A 115 -7.08 23.89 6.88
N THR A 116 -7.25 22.82 7.64
CA THR A 116 -7.13 21.45 7.13
C THR A 116 -8.12 21.24 5.97
N PRO A 117 -7.65 20.75 4.80
CA PRO A 117 -8.52 20.49 3.66
C PRO A 117 -9.51 19.35 3.97
N ARG A 118 -10.56 19.27 3.17
CA ARG A 118 -11.46 18.10 3.18
C ARG A 118 -10.89 17.01 2.28
N LEU A 119 -10.66 15.84 2.84
CA LEU A 119 -10.21 14.66 2.12
C LEU A 119 -11.41 13.72 1.92
N ASN A 120 -11.72 13.39 0.69
CA ASN A 120 -12.69 12.37 0.34
C ASN A 120 -12.01 11.40 -0.61
N PHE A 121 -11.53 10.30 -0.08
CA PHE A 121 -10.81 9.31 -0.86
C PHE A 121 -11.70 8.58 -1.88
N GLY A 122 -12.98 8.43 -1.59
CA GLY A 122 -13.92 7.76 -2.49
C GLY A 122 -13.60 6.27 -2.67
N TYR A 123 -13.04 5.63 -1.68
CA TYR A 123 -12.66 4.21 -1.71
C TYR A 123 -13.82 3.29 -2.03
N MET A 124 -13.53 2.20 -2.73
CA MET A 124 -14.46 1.08 -2.98
C MET A 124 -15.77 1.48 -3.67
N ARG A 125 -15.77 2.54 -4.47
CA ARG A 125 -16.94 2.98 -5.26
C ARG A 125 -17.13 2.18 -6.53
N ASP A 126 -16.04 1.69 -7.10
CA ASP A 126 -16.09 0.83 -8.30
C ASP A 126 -16.32 -0.63 -7.87
N PRO A 127 -17.29 -1.33 -8.48
CA PRO A 127 -17.55 -2.74 -8.17
C PRO A 127 -16.33 -3.66 -8.39
N GLU A 128 -15.47 -3.35 -9.36
CA GLU A 128 -14.28 -4.16 -9.66
C GLU A 128 -13.29 -4.16 -8.47
N ASP A 129 -13.21 -3.08 -7.69
CA ASP A 129 -12.34 -3.03 -6.51
C ASP A 129 -12.70 -4.13 -5.50
N TRP A 130 -14.00 -4.40 -5.32
CA TRP A 130 -14.49 -5.49 -4.44
C TRP A 130 -14.14 -6.88 -4.98
N GLU A 131 -14.31 -7.09 -6.28
CA GLU A 131 -13.98 -8.36 -6.93
C GLU A 131 -12.50 -8.68 -6.81
N VAL A 132 -11.63 -7.69 -7.05
CA VAL A 132 -10.18 -7.83 -6.91
C VAL A 132 -9.80 -8.16 -5.47
N PHE A 133 -10.37 -7.47 -4.48
CA PHE A 133 -10.11 -7.77 -3.06
C PHE A 133 -10.54 -9.18 -2.66
N ARG A 134 -11.75 -9.61 -3.04
CA ARG A 134 -12.23 -10.97 -2.76
C ARG A 134 -11.31 -12.01 -3.39
N SER A 135 -10.88 -11.79 -4.63
CA SER A 135 -9.91 -12.64 -5.30
C SER A 135 -8.57 -12.67 -4.56
N ALA A 136 -8.06 -11.51 -4.11
CA ALA A 136 -6.81 -11.40 -3.37
C ALA A 136 -6.83 -12.22 -2.07
N ILE A 137 -7.92 -12.12 -1.29
CA ILE A 137 -8.07 -12.89 -0.03
C ILE A 137 -8.10 -14.39 -0.32
N ARG A 138 -8.86 -14.83 -1.33
CA ARG A 138 -8.94 -16.26 -1.69
C ARG A 138 -7.60 -16.81 -2.17
N GLN A 139 -6.89 -16.07 -3.01
CA GLN A 139 -5.56 -16.47 -3.47
C GLN A 139 -4.52 -16.48 -2.33
N ALA A 140 -4.58 -15.54 -1.39
CA ALA A 140 -3.73 -15.56 -0.20
C ALA A 140 -3.98 -16.80 0.67
N ARG A 141 -5.25 -17.19 0.87
CA ARG A 141 -5.61 -18.43 1.55
C ARG A 141 -5.08 -19.68 0.82
N GLU A 142 -5.18 -19.68 -0.52
CA GLU A 142 -4.62 -20.77 -1.32
C GLU A 142 -3.10 -20.85 -1.16
N ILE A 143 -2.38 -19.73 -1.17
CA ILE A 143 -0.94 -19.69 -0.91
C ILE A 143 -0.63 -20.25 0.48
N PHE A 144 -1.32 -19.79 1.52
CA PHE A 144 -1.08 -20.26 2.88
C PHE A 144 -1.51 -21.73 3.10
N SER A 145 -2.37 -22.28 2.25
CA SER A 145 -2.75 -23.69 2.30
C SER A 145 -1.70 -24.65 1.73
N GLN A 146 -0.68 -24.14 1.03
CA GLN A 146 0.36 -24.98 0.42
C GLN A 146 1.19 -25.72 1.48
N SER A 147 1.66 -26.91 1.12
CA SER A 147 2.39 -27.82 2.04
C SER A 147 3.66 -27.20 2.65
N ALA A 148 4.27 -26.20 1.99
CA ALA A 148 5.40 -25.47 2.54
C ALA A 148 5.08 -24.73 3.85
N PHE A 149 3.80 -24.43 4.11
CA PHE A 149 3.34 -23.78 5.33
C PHE A 149 2.89 -24.76 6.42
N ASP A 150 2.74 -26.06 6.12
CA ASP A 150 2.16 -27.05 7.06
C ASP A 150 2.89 -27.09 8.42
N GLU A 151 4.20 -26.90 8.39
CA GLU A 151 5.05 -26.86 9.60
C GLU A 151 4.79 -25.62 10.47
N PHE A 152 4.28 -24.52 9.88
CA PHE A 152 4.15 -23.22 10.54
C PHE A 152 2.71 -22.76 10.71
N ARG A 153 1.80 -23.24 9.85
CA ARG A 153 0.41 -22.79 9.79
C ARG A 153 -0.40 -23.27 10.99
N GLY A 154 -0.92 -22.32 11.78
CA GLY A 154 -1.98 -22.52 12.76
C GLY A 154 -3.34 -22.04 12.22
N ASP A 155 -4.24 -21.60 13.09
CA ASP A 155 -5.55 -21.10 12.73
C ASP A 155 -5.46 -19.73 12.05
N GLU A 156 -6.37 -19.46 11.09
CA GLU A 156 -6.52 -18.14 10.51
C GLU A 156 -7.11 -17.16 11.55
N ILE A 157 -6.40 -16.07 11.81
CA ILE A 157 -6.78 -15.04 12.80
C ILE A 157 -7.69 -14.00 12.16
N SER A 158 -7.33 -13.54 10.97
CA SER A 158 -8.04 -12.49 10.23
C SER A 158 -7.99 -12.79 8.72
N PRO A 159 -9.13 -12.74 8.03
CA PRO A 159 -10.50 -12.48 8.51
C PRO A 159 -11.08 -13.54 9.46
N GLY A 160 -10.50 -14.73 9.52
CA GLY A 160 -10.96 -15.87 10.29
C GLY A 160 -11.71 -16.93 9.45
N GLY A 161 -11.56 -18.20 9.82
CA GLY A 161 -12.11 -19.33 9.06
C GLY A 161 -13.62 -19.27 8.73
N PRO A 162 -14.50 -18.69 9.58
CA PRO A 162 -15.92 -18.55 9.25
C PRO A 162 -16.25 -17.60 8.09
N VAL A 163 -15.39 -16.63 7.77
CA VAL A 163 -15.61 -15.62 6.72
C VAL A 163 -15.30 -16.21 5.35
N GLN A 164 -16.33 -16.67 4.61
CA GLN A 164 -16.15 -17.41 3.35
C GLN A 164 -16.93 -16.81 2.16
N SER A 165 -18.18 -16.39 2.38
CA SER A 165 -19.03 -15.85 1.31
C SER A 165 -18.58 -14.46 0.85
N ASP A 166 -18.98 -14.05 -0.35
CA ASP A 166 -18.68 -12.71 -0.86
C ASP A 166 -19.19 -11.62 0.08
N SER A 167 -20.38 -11.77 0.65
CA SER A 167 -20.95 -10.80 1.57
C SER A 167 -20.15 -10.69 2.88
N GLU A 168 -19.66 -11.80 3.41
CA GLU A 168 -18.82 -11.80 4.61
C GLU A 168 -17.43 -11.19 4.33
N LEU A 169 -16.85 -11.50 3.17
CA LEU A 169 -15.61 -10.87 2.72
C LEU A 169 -15.78 -9.37 2.52
N ASP A 170 -16.89 -8.92 1.93
CA ASP A 170 -17.17 -7.50 1.74
C ASP A 170 -17.32 -6.76 3.08
N GLU A 171 -17.94 -7.38 4.08
CA GLU A 171 -18.03 -6.79 5.42
C GLU A 171 -16.66 -6.73 6.10
N PHE A 172 -15.85 -7.78 5.97
CA PHE A 172 -14.47 -7.78 6.44
C PHE A 172 -13.66 -6.65 5.77
N ILE A 173 -13.69 -6.56 4.44
CA ILE A 173 -12.99 -5.51 3.68
C ILE A 173 -13.45 -4.13 4.15
N ARG A 174 -14.77 -3.90 4.26
CA ARG A 174 -15.34 -2.62 4.71
C ARG A 174 -14.84 -2.21 6.10
N SER A 175 -14.71 -3.17 6.99
CA SER A 175 -14.32 -2.92 8.38
C SER A 175 -12.81 -2.84 8.62
N ARG A 176 -11.98 -3.39 7.70
CA ARG A 176 -10.55 -3.58 7.91
C ARG A 176 -9.65 -3.02 6.81
N CYS A 177 -10.25 -2.54 5.72
CA CYS A 177 -9.48 -1.96 4.62
C CYS A 177 -8.81 -0.65 5.07
N GLU A 178 -7.53 -0.55 4.83
CA GLU A 178 -6.70 0.59 5.19
C GLU A 178 -5.93 1.10 3.96
N SER A 179 -5.49 2.36 4.02
CA SER A 179 -4.57 2.93 3.04
C SER A 179 -3.18 2.32 3.17
N ALA A 180 -2.56 1.95 2.06
CA ALA A 180 -1.15 1.60 2.02
C ALA A 180 -0.23 2.85 1.96
N TYR A 181 -0.77 4.04 2.26
CA TYR A 181 -0.08 5.34 2.26
C TYR A 181 0.51 5.74 0.90
N HIS A 182 -0.25 5.46 -0.16
CA HIS A 182 0.13 5.78 -1.55
C HIS A 182 -0.78 6.84 -2.22
N PRO A 183 -1.23 7.94 -1.54
CA PRO A 183 -2.10 8.92 -2.16
C PRO A 183 -1.40 9.64 -3.31
N CYS A 184 -2.11 9.78 -4.45
CA CYS A 184 -1.55 10.39 -5.65
C CYS A 184 -2.62 10.98 -6.56
N GLY A 185 -2.22 11.68 -7.63
CA GLY A 185 -3.07 12.04 -8.75
C GLY A 185 -3.80 13.38 -8.66
N THR A 186 -3.71 14.12 -7.56
CA THR A 186 -4.50 15.35 -7.33
C THR A 186 -4.08 16.59 -8.14
N CYS A 187 -2.91 16.52 -8.78
CA CYS A 187 -2.41 17.53 -9.72
C CYS A 187 -2.02 16.87 -11.05
N ARG A 188 -2.90 16.02 -11.55
CA ARG A 188 -2.72 15.13 -12.69
C ARG A 188 -2.00 15.78 -13.87
N MET A 189 -0.91 15.14 -14.37
CA MET A 189 -0.28 15.55 -15.62
C MET A 189 -1.08 15.07 -16.83
N GLY A 190 -0.94 15.79 -17.93
CA GLY A 190 -1.54 15.44 -19.21
C GLY A 190 -1.59 16.62 -20.16
N THR A 191 -2.31 16.45 -21.28
CA THR A 191 -2.46 17.46 -22.34
C THR A 191 -3.92 17.87 -22.57
N ASP A 192 -4.84 17.33 -21.79
CA ASP A 192 -6.26 17.67 -21.85
C ASP A 192 -6.63 18.83 -20.90
N GLU A 193 -7.82 19.41 -21.07
CA GLU A 193 -8.32 20.54 -20.30
C GLU A 193 -8.44 20.30 -18.79
N GLN A 194 -8.47 19.03 -18.35
CA GLN A 194 -8.54 18.70 -16.92
C GLN A 194 -7.15 18.48 -16.30
N SER A 195 -6.09 18.56 -17.09
CA SER A 195 -4.73 18.42 -16.61
C SER A 195 -4.30 19.65 -15.82
N VAL A 196 -3.60 19.43 -14.71
CA VAL A 196 -3.09 20.50 -13.85
C VAL A 196 -1.69 20.91 -14.28
N VAL A 197 -0.88 19.93 -14.68
CA VAL A 197 0.49 20.14 -15.14
C VAL A 197 0.71 19.48 -16.51
N ASP A 198 1.66 20.01 -17.26
CA ASP A 198 2.16 19.42 -18.50
C ASP A 198 3.03 18.16 -18.19
N PRO A 199 3.47 17.39 -19.21
CA PRO A 199 4.37 16.25 -19.02
C PRO A 199 5.74 16.56 -18.40
N ASN A 200 6.11 17.83 -18.29
CA ASN A 200 7.34 18.30 -17.63
C ASN A 200 7.08 18.90 -16.25
N GLY A 201 5.86 18.74 -15.72
CA GLY A 201 5.46 19.20 -14.41
C GLY A 201 5.15 20.71 -14.31
N LEU A 202 5.15 21.47 -15.42
CA LEU A 202 4.76 22.89 -15.43
C LEU A 202 3.26 23.03 -15.20
N VAL A 203 2.88 23.89 -14.26
CA VAL A 203 1.47 24.18 -13.95
C VAL A 203 0.86 25.01 -15.07
N TYR A 204 -0.26 24.56 -15.64
CA TYR A 204 -0.97 25.31 -16.66
C TYR A 204 -1.51 26.65 -16.14
N GLY A 205 -1.30 27.71 -16.92
CA GLY A 205 -1.76 29.05 -16.59
C GLY A 205 -0.94 29.79 -15.55
N LEU A 206 0.20 29.26 -15.12
CA LEU A 206 1.14 29.91 -14.21
C LEU A 206 2.57 29.83 -14.76
N ASP A 207 3.31 30.93 -14.69
CA ASP A 207 4.71 30.93 -15.09
C ASP A 207 5.63 30.51 -13.95
N GLY A 208 6.62 29.69 -14.27
CA GLY A 208 7.70 29.35 -13.36
C GLY A 208 7.35 28.35 -12.22
N LEU A 209 6.12 27.84 -12.15
CA LEU A 209 5.69 26.88 -11.14
C LEU A 209 5.70 25.45 -11.70
N ARG A 210 6.31 24.53 -10.97
CA ARG A 210 6.31 23.09 -11.26
C ARG A 210 5.85 22.27 -10.06
N ILE A 211 5.31 21.09 -10.36
CA ILE A 211 4.99 20.07 -9.37
C ILE A 211 5.79 18.81 -9.72
N ALA A 212 6.46 18.20 -8.73
CA ALA A 212 7.39 17.09 -8.91
C ALA A 212 7.21 16.03 -7.82
N ASP A 213 5.98 15.64 -7.54
CA ASP A 213 5.61 14.62 -6.55
C ASP A 213 4.51 13.69 -7.09
N ALA A 214 4.03 12.74 -6.27
CA ALA A 214 3.03 11.77 -6.67
C ALA A 214 1.69 12.38 -7.12
N SER A 215 1.41 13.64 -6.78
CA SER A 215 0.16 14.29 -7.18
C SER A 215 0.01 14.45 -8.69
N ILE A 216 1.13 14.44 -9.44
CA ILE A 216 1.08 14.58 -10.90
C ILE A 216 0.71 13.29 -11.64
N PHE A 217 0.63 12.14 -10.98
CA PHE A 217 0.32 10.88 -11.65
C PHE A 217 -1.08 10.92 -12.28
N PRO A 218 -1.20 10.64 -13.60
CA PRO A 218 -2.50 10.57 -14.27
C PRO A 218 -3.30 9.34 -13.83
N GLN A 219 -2.58 8.26 -13.50
CA GLN A 219 -3.09 7.01 -12.96
C GLN A 219 -2.09 6.47 -11.95
N ILE A 220 -2.60 5.82 -10.89
CA ILE A 220 -1.75 5.15 -9.91
C ILE A 220 -0.96 4.04 -10.59
N VAL A 221 0.32 3.90 -10.27
CA VAL A 221 1.19 2.89 -10.85
C VAL A 221 0.87 1.50 -10.27
N ASN A 222 1.14 0.47 -11.04
CA ASN A 222 0.89 -0.92 -10.65
C ASN A 222 2.05 -1.52 -9.80
N CYS A 223 2.52 -0.73 -8.82
CA CYS A 223 3.58 -1.09 -7.85
C CYS A 223 3.62 -0.04 -6.73
N ASN A 224 4.50 -0.22 -5.74
CA ASN A 224 4.77 0.81 -4.73
C ASN A 224 5.18 2.13 -5.37
N LEU A 225 4.66 3.25 -4.86
CA LEU A 225 4.84 4.56 -5.49
C LEU A 225 6.28 5.10 -5.41
N ASN A 226 7.03 4.81 -4.35
CA ASN A 226 8.25 5.52 -4.00
C ASN A 226 9.28 5.56 -5.14
N ALA A 227 9.57 4.42 -5.78
CA ALA A 227 10.55 4.36 -6.87
C ALA A 227 10.11 5.21 -8.07
N THR A 228 8.81 5.19 -8.41
CA THR A 228 8.26 5.99 -9.51
C THR A 228 8.25 7.48 -9.18
N VAL A 229 7.98 7.85 -7.92
CA VAL A 229 8.05 9.25 -7.48
C VAL A 229 9.48 9.79 -7.60
N ILE A 230 10.47 9.02 -7.15
CA ILE A 230 11.89 9.39 -7.28
C ILE A 230 12.26 9.56 -8.76
N MET A 231 11.90 8.61 -9.61
CA MET A 231 12.17 8.68 -11.06
C MET A 231 11.56 9.93 -11.69
N VAL A 232 10.31 10.25 -11.36
CA VAL A 232 9.64 11.47 -11.85
C VAL A 232 10.34 12.73 -11.36
N ALA A 233 10.71 12.78 -10.08
CA ALA A 233 11.41 13.94 -9.51
C ALA A 233 12.79 14.17 -10.17
N GLU A 234 13.56 13.11 -10.38
CA GLU A 234 14.84 13.16 -11.10
C GLU A 234 14.65 13.68 -12.54
N LYS A 235 13.68 13.14 -13.27
CA LYS A 235 13.37 13.59 -14.64
C LYS A 235 13.00 15.08 -14.68
N ILE A 236 12.14 15.55 -13.79
CA ILE A 236 11.74 16.96 -13.74
C ILE A 236 12.94 17.84 -13.32
N SER A 237 13.77 17.38 -12.40
CA SER A 237 15.01 18.06 -12.03
C SER A 237 15.95 18.26 -13.22
N ASP A 238 16.11 17.26 -14.06
CA ASP A 238 16.92 17.36 -15.29
C ASP A 238 16.34 18.37 -16.29
N GLU A 239 15.03 18.42 -16.46
CA GLU A 239 14.38 19.43 -17.31
C GLU A 239 14.55 20.86 -16.75
N ILE A 240 14.55 21.02 -15.42
CA ILE A 240 14.86 22.30 -14.78
C ILE A 240 16.30 22.72 -15.07
N LYS A 241 17.27 21.81 -14.86
CA LYS A 241 18.70 22.09 -15.13
C LYS A 241 18.93 22.50 -16.59
N LYS A 242 18.36 21.76 -17.56
CA LYS A 242 18.48 22.11 -18.98
C LYS A 242 17.94 23.49 -19.33
N LYS A 243 16.88 23.95 -18.63
CA LYS A 243 16.27 25.27 -18.88
C LYS A 243 17.09 26.43 -18.33
N TYR A 244 17.83 26.19 -17.23
CA TYR A 244 18.52 27.27 -16.48
C TYR A 244 20.05 27.11 -16.46
N ALA A 245 20.61 26.12 -17.18
CA ALA A 245 22.03 25.99 -17.47
C ALA A 245 22.40 26.79 -18.71
#